data_13877b1d74b5b81a9dc23c43c7f2b17b
#
_entry.id   13877b1d74b5b81a9dc23c43c7f2b17b
#
_cell.length_a   1.000
_cell.length_b   1.000
_cell.length_c   1.000
_cell.angle_alpha   90.00
_cell.angle_beta   90.00
_cell.angle_gamma   90.00
#
_symmetry.space_group_name_H-M   'P 1'
#
loop_
_entity.id
_entity.type
_entity.pdbx_description
1 polymer ?
#
loop_
_entity_poly.entity_id
_entity_poly.type
_entity_poly.pdbx_seq_one_letter_code
_entity_poly.pdbx_strand_id
1 'polypeptide(L)'
;MINKNILILSALCSCCSLWADEVVVRHYNYAGPYEVKKPFLADSLDVNSKRFSDKELLNTTVPFCNLSQSGQTLDAASSGELTLPTSASYALHLVSFYLNSDRYTKGTLRINGPEISEVYVDGQLTKLTQGEASLTLEPRRYEIVIKYLSESHKENALKASFNPEKDAVVTATVNPEKRYTLSDVFDGKRIQSASLSPNGKFIIVSYQETYPGGKQSSFTQILDKATGSVLVENGQSLRWMPKSNLAYYTRKGMKGTELVTLDPTSKKENILSSQLPEGSF
;
A
#
# COMPACT_ATOMS: atom_id res chain seq x y z
N MET A 1 -20.25 -19.11 -73.20
CA MET A 1 -19.46 -19.65 -72.06
C MET A 1 -18.98 -18.46 -71.27
N ILE A 2 -19.61 -18.15 -70.16
CA ILE A 2 -19.31 -16.98 -69.34
C ILE A 2 -18.67 -17.51 -68.04
N ASN A 3 -17.38 -17.22 -67.89
CA ASN A 3 -16.65 -17.53 -66.63
C ASN A 3 -16.94 -16.43 -65.64
N LYS A 4 -17.64 -16.78 -64.54
CA LYS A 4 -17.83 -15.92 -63.38
C LYS A 4 -16.69 -16.13 -62.39
N ASN A 5 -15.74 -15.20 -62.38
CA ASN A 5 -14.76 -15.12 -61.31
C ASN A 5 -15.42 -14.52 -60.07
N ILE A 6 -15.67 -15.34 -59.08
CA ILE A 6 -16.13 -14.90 -57.75
C ILE A 6 -14.89 -14.44 -56.98
N LEU A 7 -14.76 -13.14 -56.82
CA LEU A 7 -13.78 -12.51 -55.91
C LEU A 7 -14.29 -12.66 -54.48
N ILE A 8 -13.70 -13.60 -53.72
CA ILE A 8 -13.95 -13.68 -52.28
C ILE A 8 -13.05 -12.63 -51.61
N LEU A 9 -13.66 -11.51 -51.26
CA LEU A 9 -13.03 -10.48 -50.44
C LEU A 9 -13.10 -10.97 -48.98
N SER A 10 -12.01 -11.64 -48.51
CA SER A 10 -11.87 -11.96 -47.10
C SER A 10 -11.57 -10.68 -46.33
N ALA A 11 -12.60 -10.10 -45.74
CA ALA A 11 -12.43 -9.06 -44.72
C ALA A 11 -11.73 -9.69 -43.52
N LEU A 12 -10.42 -9.53 -43.44
CA LEU A 12 -9.66 -9.73 -42.17
C LEU A 12 -10.15 -8.64 -41.22
N CYS A 13 -11.12 -9.01 -40.38
CA CYS A 13 -11.50 -8.24 -39.22
C CYS A 13 -10.30 -8.31 -38.25
N SER A 14 -9.35 -7.39 -38.43
CA SER A 14 -8.28 -7.15 -37.45
C SER A 14 -8.96 -6.63 -36.19
N CYS A 15 -9.28 -7.55 -35.27
CA CYS A 15 -9.61 -7.19 -33.91
C CYS A 15 -8.34 -6.59 -33.31
N CYS A 16 -8.13 -5.30 -33.53
CA CYS A 16 -7.26 -4.52 -32.66
C CYS A 16 -7.88 -4.61 -31.26
N SER A 17 -7.46 -5.58 -30.49
CA SER A 17 -7.63 -5.54 -29.04
C SER A 17 -6.87 -4.29 -28.60
N LEU A 18 -7.61 -3.22 -28.32
CA LEU A 18 -7.12 -2.05 -27.60
C LEU A 18 -6.72 -2.54 -26.20
N TRP A 19 -5.49 -3.00 -26.08
CA TRP A 19 -4.87 -3.23 -24.79
C TRP A 19 -4.49 -1.84 -24.30
N ALA A 20 -4.92 -1.50 -23.10
CA ALA A 20 -4.41 -0.29 -22.46
C ALA A 20 -2.88 -0.43 -22.35
N ASP A 21 -2.15 0.63 -22.71
CA ASP A 21 -0.70 0.60 -22.69
C ASP A 21 -0.19 0.39 -21.27
N GLU A 22 0.80 -0.48 -21.12
CA GLU A 22 1.49 -0.70 -19.84
C GLU A 22 2.16 0.60 -19.39
N VAL A 23 1.83 1.04 -18.20
CA VAL A 23 2.42 2.22 -17.56
C VAL A 23 3.71 1.83 -16.89
N VAL A 24 4.84 2.10 -17.51
CA VAL A 24 6.17 1.84 -16.94
C VAL A 24 6.58 3.03 -16.07
N VAL A 25 6.96 2.75 -14.82
CA VAL A 25 7.45 3.77 -13.89
C VAL A 25 8.89 4.11 -14.24
N ARG A 26 9.17 5.40 -14.46
CA ARG A 26 10.50 5.87 -14.86
C ARG A 26 11.20 6.75 -13.84
N HIS A 27 10.45 7.34 -12.94
CA HIS A 27 10.96 8.24 -11.91
C HIS A 27 10.48 7.76 -10.54
N TYR A 28 11.37 7.82 -9.56
CA TYR A 28 11.13 7.33 -8.22
C TYR A 28 11.64 8.33 -7.19
N ASN A 29 10.88 8.55 -6.12
CA ASN A 29 11.41 9.18 -4.91
C ASN A 29 12.22 8.13 -4.14
N TYR A 30 13.30 8.58 -3.51
CA TYR A 30 14.20 7.71 -2.77
C TYR A 30 14.54 8.29 -1.40
N ALA A 31 14.64 7.42 -0.41
CA ALA A 31 15.18 7.73 0.91
C ALA A 31 15.98 6.54 1.44
N GLY A 32 17.19 6.83 1.92
CA GLY A 32 18.14 5.84 2.42
C GLY A 32 19.59 6.21 2.08
N PRO A 33 20.57 5.35 2.37
CA PRO A 33 20.44 4.08 3.11
C PRO A 33 20.23 4.30 4.61
N TYR A 34 19.43 3.42 5.24
CA TYR A 34 19.27 3.35 6.69
C TYR A 34 19.99 2.10 7.18
N GLU A 35 21.14 2.26 7.77
CA GLU A 35 21.94 1.15 8.25
C GLU A 35 21.17 0.31 9.29
N VAL A 36 21.21 -1.00 9.12
CA VAL A 36 20.63 -1.97 10.06
C VAL A 36 21.68 -3.00 10.43
N LYS A 37 21.63 -3.44 11.68
CA LYS A 37 22.56 -4.44 12.20
C LYS A 37 21.82 -5.75 12.44
N LYS A 38 22.44 -6.86 12.00
CA LYS A 38 21.96 -8.18 12.39
C LYS A 38 22.13 -8.36 13.90
N PRO A 39 21.23 -9.13 14.54
CA PRO A 39 21.45 -9.54 15.93
C PRO A 39 22.78 -10.27 16.09
N PHE A 40 23.41 -10.11 17.25
CA PHE A 40 24.72 -10.73 17.53
C PHE A 40 24.71 -12.26 17.36
N LEU A 41 23.58 -12.92 17.69
CA LEU A 41 23.38 -14.35 17.57
C LEU A 41 22.55 -14.77 16.32
N ALA A 42 22.62 -14.01 15.23
CA ALA A 42 21.85 -14.28 14.02
C ALA A 42 22.08 -15.69 13.43
N ASP A 43 23.28 -16.24 13.61
CA ASP A 43 23.65 -17.58 13.12
C ASP A 43 23.24 -18.71 14.07
N SER A 44 22.76 -18.38 15.27
CA SER A 44 22.31 -19.33 16.29
C SER A 44 20.82 -19.61 16.18
N LEU A 45 20.40 -20.75 16.76
CA LEU A 45 18.97 -21.04 16.91
C LEU A 45 18.41 -20.30 18.12
N ASP A 46 17.21 -19.77 17.99
CA ASP A 46 16.45 -19.22 19.10
C ASP A 46 15.87 -20.34 19.99
N VAL A 47 15.17 -19.96 21.05
CA VAL A 47 14.51 -20.90 22.00
C VAL A 47 13.45 -21.78 21.34
N ASN A 48 12.98 -21.43 20.13
CA ASN A 48 12.02 -22.17 19.35
C ASN A 48 12.68 -22.95 18.20
N SER A 49 14.01 -23.10 18.23
CA SER A 49 14.79 -23.76 17.18
C SER A 49 14.69 -23.09 15.80
N LYS A 50 14.40 -21.80 15.75
CA LYS A 50 14.29 -21.00 14.55
C LYS A 50 15.57 -20.17 14.36
N ARG A 51 16.06 -20.10 13.13
CA ARG A 51 17.14 -19.19 12.73
C ARG A 51 16.59 -17.81 12.40
N PHE A 52 17.40 -16.79 12.71
CA PHE A 52 17.14 -15.44 12.25
C PHE A 52 17.09 -15.40 10.72
N SER A 53 16.10 -14.71 10.17
CA SER A 53 15.98 -14.48 8.75
C SER A 53 16.24 -13.02 8.44
N ASP A 54 17.00 -12.73 7.38
CA ASP A 54 17.29 -11.36 6.96
C ASP A 54 15.99 -10.59 6.63
N LYS A 55 14.89 -11.28 6.30
CA LYS A 55 13.55 -10.68 6.18
C LYS A 55 13.07 -10.01 7.47
N GLU A 56 13.53 -10.45 8.63
CA GLU A 56 13.15 -9.84 9.91
C GLU A 56 13.71 -8.42 10.07
N LEU A 57 14.78 -8.08 9.33
CA LEU A 57 15.29 -6.71 9.27
C LEU A 57 14.31 -5.72 8.62
N LEU A 58 13.39 -6.20 7.77
CA LEU A 58 12.30 -5.36 7.24
C LEU A 58 11.35 -4.87 8.33
N ASN A 59 11.30 -5.54 9.50
CA ASN A 59 10.50 -5.07 10.64
C ASN A 59 11.07 -3.80 11.30
N THR A 60 12.33 -3.42 10.95
CA THR A 60 12.91 -2.16 11.45
C THR A 60 12.09 -0.99 10.95
N THR A 61 11.67 -0.15 11.89
CA THR A 61 10.85 1.02 11.62
C THR A 61 11.62 2.09 10.84
N VAL A 62 11.17 2.41 9.63
CA VAL A 62 11.67 3.50 8.81
C VAL A 62 10.48 4.38 8.42
N PRO A 63 10.48 5.68 8.81
CA PRO A 63 9.35 6.58 8.51
C PRO A 63 9.19 6.82 7.01
N PHE A 64 7.99 6.61 6.47
CA PHE A 64 7.71 6.86 5.05
C PHE A 64 7.72 8.36 4.71
N CYS A 65 7.47 9.24 5.68
CA CYS A 65 7.60 10.68 5.48
C CYS A 65 9.00 11.12 5.06
N ASN A 66 10.04 10.30 5.30
CA ASN A 66 11.39 10.58 4.83
C ASN A 66 11.47 10.65 3.30
N LEU A 67 10.60 9.96 2.56
CA LEU A 67 10.53 10.02 1.09
C LEU A 67 10.20 11.43 0.60
N SER A 68 9.22 12.09 1.22
CA SER A 68 8.86 13.47 0.86
C SER A 68 9.87 14.51 1.35
N GLN A 69 10.64 14.19 2.39
CA GLN A 69 11.63 15.11 2.98
C GLN A 69 13.00 14.98 2.32
N SER A 70 13.34 13.81 1.77
CA SER A 70 14.65 13.57 1.15
C SER A 70 14.90 14.45 -0.08
N GLY A 71 13.85 14.78 -0.83
CA GLY A 71 13.94 15.51 -2.10
C GLY A 71 14.77 14.78 -3.16
N GLN A 72 15.16 13.52 -2.92
CA GLN A 72 16.01 12.75 -3.81
C GLN A 72 15.13 11.92 -4.76
N THR A 73 15.40 12.05 -6.05
CA THR A 73 14.76 11.25 -7.10
C THR A 73 15.78 10.38 -7.80
N LEU A 74 15.32 9.21 -8.27
CA LEU A 74 16.10 8.30 -9.09
C LEU A 74 15.37 8.08 -10.42
N ASP A 75 16.13 8.02 -11.50
CA ASP A 75 15.62 7.86 -12.85
C ASP A 75 15.97 6.46 -13.37
N ALA A 76 14.96 5.76 -13.87
CA ALA A 76 15.15 4.48 -14.53
C ALA A 76 15.68 4.66 -15.96
N ALA A 77 16.41 3.68 -16.45
CA ALA A 77 16.83 3.60 -17.83
C ALA A 77 15.63 3.58 -18.81
N SER A 78 15.88 3.74 -20.11
CA SER A 78 14.85 3.66 -21.15
C SER A 78 14.08 2.33 -21.17
N SER A 79 14.70 1.26 -20.66
CA SER A 79 14.07 -0.06 -20.44
C SER A 79 13.04 -0.08 -19.29
N GLY A 80 12.99 0.99 -18.47
CA GLY A 80 12.22 1.06 -17.25
C GLY A 80 12.89 0.40 -16.05
N GLU A 81 14.13 -0.03 -16.18
CA GLU A 81 14.91 -0.63 -15.10
C GLU A 81 15.70 0.45 -14.35
N LEU A 82 15.53 0.49 -13.04
CA LEU A 82 16.23 1.37 -12.12
C LEU A 82 17.35 0.61 -11.43
N THR A 83 18.60 1.08 -11.56
CA THR A 83 19.70 0.61 -10.72
C THR A 83 19.56 1.24 -9.33
N LEU A 84 19.45 0.39 -8.31
CA LEU A 84 19.28 0.82 -6.93
C LEU A 84 20.63 1.16 -6.29
N PRO A 85 20.66 2.17 -5.41
CA PRO A 85 21.88 2.50 -4.67
C PRO A 85 22.39 1.33 -3.85
N THR A 86 23.72 1.14 -3.87
CA THR A 86 24.40 0.13 -3.05
C THR A 86 24.79 0.72 -1.69
N SER A 87 24.93 -0.15 -0.69
CA SER A 87 25.41 0.21 0.65
C SER A 87 26.63 -0.64 1.02
N ALA A 88 27.52 -0.08 1.84
CA ALA A 88 28.67 -0.81 2.38
C ALA A 88 28.30 -1.83 3.45
N SER A 89 27.11 -1.71 4.05
CA SER A 89 26.55 -2.58 5.09
C SER A 89 25.12 -2.95 4.75
N TYR A 90 24.50 -3.83 5.55
CA TYR A 90 23.07 -4.06 5.47
C TYR A 90 22.32 -2.76 5.72
N ALA A 91 21.47 -2.38 4.78
CA ALA A 91 20.69 -1.16 4.90
C ALA A 91 19.27 -1.32 4.35
N LEU A 92 18.33 -0.62 4.97
CA LEU A 92 16.99 -0.46 4.46
C LEU A 92 16.91 0.77 3.57
N HIS A 93 16.13 0.66 2.53
CA HIS A 93 15.89 1.73 1.59
C HIS A 93 14.40 1.84 1.32
N LEU A 94 13.95 3.04 1.03
CA LEU A 94 12.60 3.33 0.60
C LEU A 94 12.63 3.90 -0.82
N VAL A 95 11.77 3.39 -1.67
CA VAL A 95 11.53 3.91 -3.02
C VAL A 95 10.04 4.10 -3.19
N SER A 96 9.60 5.23 -3.73
CA SER A 96 8.17 5.45 -3.97
C SER A 96 7.88 6.14 -5.30
N PHE A 97 6.65 5.96 -5.73
CA PHE A 97 6.04 6.67 -6.84
C PHE A 97 4.53 6.75 -6.62
N TYR A 98 3.87 7.59 -7.40
CA TYR A 98 2.41 7.73 -7.36
C TYR A 98 1.81 7.21 -8.66
N LEU A 99 0.70 6.47 -8.54
CA LEU A 99 -0.19 6.13 -9.64
C LEU A 99 -1.42 7.05 -9.57
N ASN A 100 -1.70 7.78 -10.65
CA ASN A 100 -2.91 8.56 -10.80
C ASN A 100 -3.84 7.85 -11.78
N SER A 101 -5.07 7.59 -11.38
CA SER A 101 -6.11 7.08 -12.27
C SER A 101 -7.15 8.17 -12.53
N ASP A 102 -7.60 8.32 -13.78
CA ASP A 102 -8.65 9.25 -14.16
C ASP A 102 -10.06 8.69 -13.92
N ARG A 103 -10.17 7.39 -13.81
CA ARG A 103 -11.44 6.67 -13.62
C ARG A 103 -11.26 5.39 -12.84
N TYR A 104 -12.37 4.76 -12.45
CA TYR A 104 -12.34 3.43 -11.89
C TYR A 104 -11.76 2.43 -12.88
N THR A 105 -10.71 1.75 -12.50
CA THR A 105 -10.08 0.69 -13.27
C THR A 105 -9.54 -0.41 -12.38
N LYS A 106 -9.49 -1.61 -12.90
CA LYS A 106 -8.70 -2.70 -12.33
C LYS A 106 -7.41 -2.83 -13.11
N GLY A 107 -6.41 -3.40 -12.50
CA GLY A 107 -5.16 -3.65 -13.19
C GLY A 107 -4.19 -4.43 -12.32
N THR A 108 -3.05 -4.75 -12.92
CA THR A 108 -1.99 -5.51 -12.27
C THR A 108 -0.78 -4.63 -12.05
N LEU A 109 -0.42 -4.41 -10.78
CA LEU A 109 0.86 -3.83 -10.40
C LEU A 109 1.91 -4.92 -10.48
N ARG A 110 2.98 -4.67 -11.23
CA ARG A 110 4.15 -5.55 -11.36
C ARG A 110 5.36 -4.87 -10.76
N ILE A 111 6.05 -5.57 -9.87
CA ILE A 111 7.28 -5.10 -9.24
C ILE A 111 8.31 -6.22 -9.29
N ASN A 112 9.31 -6.04 -10.12
CA ASN A 112 10.48 -6.89 -10.18
C ASN A 112 11.62 -6.14 -9.52
N GLY A 113 12.08 -6.62 -8.37
CA GLY A 113 13.05 -5.90 -7.54
C GLY A 113 13.79 -6.84 -6.58
N PRO A 114 14.40 -6.27 -5.54
CA PRO A 114 15.13 -7.04 -4.54
C PRO A 114 14.27 -8.14 -3.92
N GLU A 115 14.88 -9.31 -3.68
CA GLU A 115 14.20 -10.47 -3.12
C GLU A 115 13.61 -10.20 -1.74
N ILE A 116 14.34 -9.42 -0.92
CA ILE A 116 13.93 -9.04 0.43
C ILE A 116 13.31 -7.63 0.35
N SER A 117 12.02 -7.59 0.06
CA SER A 117 11.27 -6.33 -0.06
C SER A 117 9.82 -6.48 0.39
N GLU A 118 9.22 -5.34 0.75
CA GLU A 118 7.81 -5.18 1.05
C GLU A 118 7.24 -4.03 0.22
N VAL A 119 6.01 -4.19 -0.23
CA VAL A 119 5.31 -3.18 -1.02
C VAL A 119 4.09 -2.69 -0.26
N TYR A 120 3.93 -1.39 -0.21
CA TYR A 120 2.81 -0.73 0.44
C TYR A 120 2.04 0.11 -0.59
N VAL A 121 0.73 0.02 -0.54
CA VAL A 121 -0.19 0.85 -1.33
C VAL A 121 -0.98 1.70 -0.36
N ASP A 122 -0.86 3.02 -0.42
CA ASP A 122 -1.45 3.97 0.55
C ASP A 122 -1.19 3.58 2.02
N GLY A 123 0.03 3.14 2.32
CA GLY A 123 0.45 2.72 3.66
C GLY A 123 0.01 1.29 4.06
N GLN A 124 -0.75 0.60 3.23
CA GLN A 124 -1.16 -0.79 3.49
C GLN A 124 -0.20 -1.78 2.85
N LEU A 125 0.30 -2.71 3.65
CA LEU A 125 1.15 -3.79 3.16
C LEU A 125 0.40 -4.65 2.13
N THR A 126 0.93 -4.70 0.91
CA THR A 126 0.35 -5.42 -0.21
C THR A 126 1.20 -6.65 -0.53
N LYS A 127 0.57 -7.81 -0.48
CA LYS A 127 1.26 -9.07 -0.81
C LYS A 127 1.38 -9.22 -2.32
N LEU A 128 2.61 -9.35 -2.80
CA LEU A 128 2.88 -9.72 -4.18
C LEU A 128 2.92 -11.26 -4.32
N THR A 129 2.35 -11.76 -5.41
CA THR A 129 2.48 -13.16 -5.83
C THR A 129 3.26 -13.17 -7.14
N GLN A 130 4.46 -13.74 -7.13
CA GLN A 130 5.38 -13.73 -8.29
C GLN A 130 5.67 -12.30 -8.83
N GLY A 131 5.77 -11.33 -7.92
CA GLY A 131 6.02 -9.94 -8.29
C GLY A 131 4.77 -9.15 -8.75
N GLU A 132 3.58 -9.73 -8.66
CA GLU A 132 2.34 -9.12 -9.13
C GLU A 132 1.31 -8.97 -8.02
N ALA A 133 0.54 -7.89 -8.07
CA ALA A 133 -0.66 -7.67 -7.26
C ALA A 133 -1.79 -7.06 -8.09
N SER A 134 -2.99 -7.62 -7.96
CA SER A 134 -4.19 -7.03 -8.56
C SER A 134 -4.65 -5.84 -7.71
N LEU A 135 -4.78 -4.68 -8.33
CA LEU A 135 -5.27 -3.47 -7.69
C LEU A 135 -6.58 -3.02 -8.35
N THR A 136 -7.43 -2.43 -7.54
CA THR A 136 -8.59 -1.69 -7.99
C THR A 136 -8.33 -0.21 -7.71
N LEU A 137 -8.20 0.59 -8.77
CA LEU A 137 -7.95 2.01 -8.69
C LEU A 137 -9.26 2.77 -8.93
N GLU A 138 -9.58 3.67 -8.03
CA GLU A 138 -10.61 4.70 -8.18
C GLU A 138 -9.99 5.96 -8.81
N PRO A 139 -10.80 6.94 -9.27
CA PRO A 139 -10.27 8.17 -9.87
C PRO A 139 -9.57 9.04 -8.79
N ARG A 140 -8.39 8.62 -8.37
CA ARG A 140 -7.53 9.31 -7.41
C ARG A 140 -6.07 8.89 -7.55
N ARG A 141 -5.22 9.48 -6.73
CA ARG A 141 -3.82 9.14 -6.61
C ARG A 141 -3.62 8.06 -5.54
N TYR A 142 -2.70 7.14 -5.83
CA TYR A 142 -2.24 6.08 -4.94
C TYR A 142 -0.74 6.21 -4.72
N GLU A 143 -0.30 6.19 -3.48
CA GLU A 143 1.11 6.14 -3.14
C GLU A 143 1.58 4.68 -3.08
N ILE A 144 2.60 4.36 -3.87
CA ILE A 144 3.24 3.05 -3.85
C ILE A 144 4.60 3.22 -3.19
N VAL A 145 4.83 2.53 -2.08
CA VAL A 145 6.12 2.53 -1.38
C VAL A 145 6.71 1.13 -1.41
N ILE A 146 7.95 1.04 -1.83
CA ILE A 146 8.74 -0.20 -1.82
C ILE A 146 9.83 -0.03 -0.78
N LYS A 147 9.79 -0.86 0.25
CA LYS A 147 10.81 -0.96 1.30
C LYS A 147 11.63 -2.20 1.03
N TYR A 148 12.93 -2.06 0.86
CA TYR A 148 13.80 -3.19 0.58
C TYR A 148 15.07 -3.17 1.42
N LEU A 149 15.63 -4.36 1.61
CA LEU A 149 16.91 -4.58 2.26
C LEU A 149 17.99 -4.75 1.18
N SER A 150 19.06 -3.96 1.26
CA SER A 150 20.29 -4.20 0.50
C SER A 150 21.30 -4.94 1.35
N GLU A 151 21.93 -5.94 0.76
CA GLU A 151 23.12 -6.60 1.30
C GLU A 151 24.37 -5.76 0.96
N SER A 152 25.46 -5.97 1.71
CA SER A 152 26.72 -5.26 1.47
C SER A 152 27.20 -5.43 0.03
N HIS A 153 27.43 -4.31 -0.66
CA HIS A 153 27.94 -4.23 -2.03
C HIS A 153 27.16 -5.00 -3.11
N LYS A 154 25.94 -5.48 -2.80
CA LYS A 154 25.12 -6.17 -3.78
C LYS A 154 24.35 -5.15 -4.64
N GLU A 155 24.57 -5.23 -5.95
CA GLU A 155 23.76 -4.46 -6.88
C GLU A 155 22.35 -5.05 -6.96
N ASN A 156 21.36 -4.18 -6.95
CA ASN A 156 19.97 -4.52 -7.10
C ASN A 156 19.36 -3.65 -8.20
N ALA A 157 18.44 -4.22 -8.92
CA ALA A 157 17.63 -3.50 -9.90
C ALA A 157 16.15 -3.53 -9.50
N LEU A 158 15.41 -2.53 -9.91
CA LEU A 158 13.96 -2.41 -9.70
C LEU A 158 13.29 -2.04 -11.01
N LYS A 159 12.23 -2.75 -11.35
CA LYS A 159 11.33 -2.35 -12.42
C LYS A 159 9.90 -2.42 -11.90
N ALA A 160 9.18 -1.31 -12.00
CA ALA A 160 7.78 -1.24 -11.63
C ALA A 160 6.95 -0.84 -12.85
N SER A 161 5.80 -1.48 -13.00
CA SER A 161 4.82 -1.14 -14.03
C SER A 161 3.41 -1.42 -13.56
N PHE A 162 2.44 -0.78 -14.17
CA PHE A 162 1.04 -1.03 -13.95
C PHE A 162 0.35 -1.31 -15.28
N ASN A 163 -0.37 -2.41 -15.35
CA ASN A 163 -1.13 -2.80 -16.54
C ASN A 163 -2.62 -2.64 -16.25
N PRO A 164 -3.27 -1.51 -16.68
CA PRO A 164 -4.69 -1.30 -16.45
C PRO A 164 -5.55 -2.21 -17.33
N GLU A 165 -6.70 -2.62 -16.80
CA GLU A 165 -7.75 -3.27 -17.59
C GLU A 165 -8.55 -2.19 -18.31
N LYS A 166 -8.51 -2.17 -19.65
CA LYS A 166 -9.35 -1.35 -20.57
C LYS A 166 -9.41 0.18 -20.30
N ASP A 167 -9.17 0.95 -21.32
CA ASP A 167 -9.53 2.37 -21.56
C ASP A 167 -9.29 3.39 -20.42
N ALA A 168 -8.60 3.02 -19.35
CA ALA A 168 -8.27 3.94 -18.28
C ALA A 168 -6.91 4.60 -18.53
N VAL A 169 -6.88 5.92 -18.38
CA VAL A 169 -5.61 6.66 -18.39
C VAL A 169 -5.03 6.60 -16.97
N VAL A 170 -4.01 5.78 -16.81
CA VAL A 170 -3.21 5.72 -15.57
C VAL A 170 -1.85 6.34 -15.87
N THR A 171 -1.37 7.18 -14.97
CA THR A 171 -0.05 7.82 -15.10
C THR A 171 0.79 7.57 -13.85
N ALA A 172 2.09 7.39 -14.03
CA ALA A 172 3.05 7.28 -12.94
C ALA A 172 3.82 8.61 -12.77
N THR A 173 3.99 9.08 -11.55
CA THR A 173 4.69 10.33 -11.24
C THR A 173 5.39 10.25 -9.89
N VAL A 174 6.40 11.08 -9.67
CA VAL A 174 7.04 11.32 -8.35
C VAL A 174 6.54 12.61 -7.69
N ASN A 175 5.80 13.44 -8.44
CA ASN A 175 5.30 14.69 -7.89
C ASN A 175 4.16 14.43 -6.90
N PRO A 176 4.28 14.83 -5.63
CA PRO A 176 3.21 14.70 -4.65
C PRO A 176 2.08 15.72 -4.88
N GLU A 177 2.30 16.75 -5.69
CA GLU A 177 1.29 17.76 -5.95
C GLU A 177 0.17 17.21 -6.83
N LYS A 178 -1.06 17.39 -6.40
CA LYS A 178 -2.27 17.06 -7.13
C LYS A 178 -3.05 18.33 -7.41
N ARG A 179 -3.46 18.51 -8.68
CA ARG A 179 -4.47 19.53 -9.00
C ARG A 179 -5.82 19.06 -8.49
N TYR A 180 -6.44 19.84 -7.63
CA TYR A 180 -7.78 19.56 -7.14
C TYR A 180 -8.81 19.83 -8.24
N THR A 181 -9.71 18.87 -8.43
CA THR A 181 -10.89 18.98 -9.28
C THR A 181 -12.13 19.18 -8.39
N LEU A 182 -13.28 19.51 -8.99
CA LEU A 182 -14.54 19.54 -8.24
C LEU A 182 -14.88 18.21 -7.61
N SER A 183 -14.58 17.09 -8.28
CA SER A 183 -14.75 15.75 -7.70
C SER A 183 -13.90 15.56 -6.44
N ASP A 184 -12.66 16.08 -6.40
CA ASP A 184 -11.82 15.99 -5.20
C ASP A 184 -12.40 16.78 -4.01
N VAL A 185 -13.23 17.79 -4.26
CA VAL A 185 -13.91 18.56 -3.22
C VAL A 185 -15.13 17.81 -2.66
N PHE A 186 -15.87 17.13 -3.53
CA PHE A 186 -17.12 16.45 -3.14
C PHE A 186 -16.93 14.97 -2.86
N ASP A 187 -16.09 14.30 -3.64
CA ASP A 187 -15.80 12.88 -3.53
C ASP A 187 -14.48 12.66 -2.76
N GLY A 188 -14.27 11.42 -2.34
CA GLY A 188 -13.01 10.99 -1.75
C GLY A 188 -13.01 10.93 -0.23
N LYS A 189 -11.82 10.69 0.28
CA LYS A 189 -11.57 10.32 1.67
C LYS A 189 -11.24 11.55 2.53
N ARG A 190 -11.99 11.77 3.60
CA ARG A 190 -11.80 12.88 4.54
C ARG A 190 -11.53 12.35 5.93
N ILE A 191 -10.58 12.96 6.61
CA ILE A 191 -10.32 12.70 8.03
C ILE A 191 -11.43 13.38 8.85
N GLN A 192 -12.11 12.59 9.68
CA GLN A 192 -13.12 13.08 10.63
C GLN A 192 -12.52 13.34 12.00
N SER A 193 -11.63 12.45 12.44
CA SER A 193 -10.96 12.59 13.73
C SER A 193 -9.65 11.84 13.74
N ALA A 194 -8.75 12.26 14.62
CA ALA A 194 -7.51 11.55 14.91
C ALA A 194 -7.26 11.58 16.43
N SER A 195 -6.78 10.46 16.98
CA SER A 195 -6.43 10.35 18.39
C SER A 195 -5.20 9.49 18.60
N LEU A 196 -4.31 9.93 19.50
CA LEU A 196 -3.11 9.20 19.90
C LEU A 196 -3.42 8.14 20.95
N SER A 197 -2.71 7.01 20.87
CA SER A 197 -2.70 6.02 21.96
C SER A 197 -2.05 6.61 23.22
N PRO A 198 -2.35 6.09 24.41
CA PRO A 198 -1.76 6.56 25.66
C PRO A 198 -0.22 6.57 25.69
N ASN A 199 0.45 5.65 24.98
CA ASN A 199 1.90 5.63 24.86
C ASN A 199 2.45 6.47 23.71
N GLY A 200 1.58 7.12 22.92
CA GLY A 200 1.95 7.96 21.79
C GLY A 200 2.53 7.24 20.57
N LYS A 201 2.47 5.89 20.49
CA LYS A 201 3.04 5.09 19.40
C LYS A 201 2.08 4.89 18.23
N PHE A 202 0.76 4.87 18.51
CA PHE A 202 -0.26 4.60 17.51
C PHE A 202 -1.23 5.76 17.37
N ILE A 203 -1.83 5.87 16.20
CA ILE A 203 -2.84 6.88 15.92
C ILE A 203 -4.09 6.15 15.40
N ILE A 204 -5.24 6.39 16.03
CA ILE A 204 -6.54 6.07 15.43
C ILE A 204 -6.93 7.26 14.55
N VAL A 205 -7.24 6.99 13.29
CA VAL A 205 -7.77 7.97 12.35
C VAL A 205 -9.11 7.47 11.83
N SER A 206 -10.15 8.24 12.02
CA SER A 206 -11.47 7.97 11.46
C SER A 206 -11.65 8.73 10.15
N TYR A 207 -12.14 8.04 9.14
CA TYR A 207 -12.37 8.57 7.81
C TYR A 207 -13.82 8.50 7.43
N GLN A 208 -14.24 9.45 6.64
CA GLN A 208 -15.46 9.40 5.85
C GLN A 208 -15.07 9.44 4.37
N GLU A 209 -15.55 8.50 3.61
CA GLU A 209 -15.33 8.42 2.18
C GLU A 209 -16.64 8.66 1.45
N THR A 210 -16.63 9.61 0.52
CA THR A 210 -17.76 9.90 -0.35
C THR A 210 -17.43 9.41 -1.75
N TYR A 211 -18.25 8.52 -2.27
CA TYR A 211 -18.12 7.93 -3.60
C TYR A 211 -18.87 8.76 -4.64
N PRO A 212 -18.49 8.64 -5.93
CA PRO A 212 -19.27 9.19 -7.01
C PRO A 212 -20.75 8.77 -6.90
N GLY A 213 -21.65 9.75 -6.98
CA GLY A 213 -23.08 9.53 -6.72
C GLY A 213 -23.51 9.80 -5.28
N GLY A 214 -22.61 10.29 -4.41
CA GLY A 214 -22.92 10.79 -3.07
C GLY A 214 -23.08 9.71 -2.00
N LYS A 215 -22.85 8.45 -2.29
CA LYS A 215 -22.81 7.38 -1.29
C LYS A 215 -21.64 7.61 -0.34
N GLN A 216 -21.88 7.48 0.96
CA GLN A 216 -20.85 7.65 1.98
C GLN A 216 -20.60 6.34 2.74
N SER A 217 -19.35 6.11 3.10
CA SER A 217 -18.95 5.09 4.06
C SER A 217 -18.00 5.69 5.09
N SER A 218 -17.99 5.13 6.29
CA SER A 218 -17.06 5.52 7.35
C SER A 218 -16.26 4.30 7.76
N PHE A 219 -14.98 4.51 8.01
CA PHE A 219 -14.08 3.47 8.52
C PHE A 219 -12.99 4.11 9.37
N THR A 220 -12.30 3.28 10.13
CA THR A 220 -11.26 3.73 11.05
C THR A 220 -9.99 2.93 10.80
N GLN A 221 -8.85 3.60 10.78
CA GLN A 221 -7.54 2.96 10.68
C GLN A 221 -6.73 3.21 11.96
N ILE A 222 -5.93 2.21 12.34
CA ILE A 222 -4.87 2.37 13.33
C ILE A 222 -3.55 2.41 12.58
N LEU A 223 -2.84 3.52 12.73
CA LEU A 223 -1.54 3.76 12.11
C LEU A 223 -0.42 3.61 13.13
N ASP A 224 0.71 3.08 12.73
CA ASP A 224 1.96 3.27 13.44
C ASP A 224 2.43 4.72 13.24
N LYS A 225 2.63 5.47 14.31
CA LYS A 225 3.00 6.88 14.25
C LYS A 225 4.36 7.11 13.61
N ALA A 226 5.29 6.19 13.82
CA ALA A 226 6.67 6.36 13.37
C ALA A 226 6.81 6.09 11.86
N THR A 227 6.07 5.12 11.34
CA THR A 227 6.14 4.71 9.93
C THR A 227 5.02 5.30 9.08
N GLY A 228 3.90 5.68 9.69
CA GLY A 228 2.67 6.02 8.96
C GLY A 228 1.95 4.79 8.36
N SER A 229 2.46 3.57 8.61
CA SER A 229 1.86 2.36 8.05
C SER A 229 0.53 2.02 8.72
N VAL A 230 -0.42 1.50 7.94
CA VAL A 230 -1.70 1.03 8.44
C VAL A 230 -1.53 -0.34 9.08
N LEU A 231 -1.80 -0.43 10.38
CA LEU A 231 -1.76 -1.69 11.13
C LEU A 231 -3.09 -2.43 11.08
N VAL A 232 -4.18 -1.69 11.25
CA VAL A 232 -5.54 -2.22 11.30
C VAL A 232 -6.47 -1.27 10.55
N GLU A 233 -7.43 -1.83 9.82
CA GLU A 233 -8.59 -1.12 9.27
C GLU A 233 -9.86 -1.80 9.77
N ASN A 234 -10.83 -0.99 10.23
CA ASN A 234 -12.09 -1.49 10.78
C ASN A 234 -13.25 -0.57 10.35
N GLY A 235 -14.37 -1.18 9.96
CA GLY A 235 -15.61 -0.46 9.64
C GLY A 235 -16.34 0.12 10.85
N GLN A 236 -15.88 -0.15 12.08
CA GLN A 236 -16.43 0.35 13.31
C GLN A 236 -15.64 1.56 13.83
N SER A 237 -16.30 2.39 14.65
CA SER A 237 -15.63 3.50 15.34
C SER A 237 -14.75 2.96 16.46
N LEU A 238 -13.43 3.14 16.32
CA LEU A 238 -12.45 2.73 17.32
C LEU A 238 -12.14 3.88 18.29
N ARG A 239 -11.89 3.54 19.55
CA ARG A 239 -11.43 4.47 20.60
C ARG A 239 -10.31 3.81 21.42
N TRP A 240 -9.45 4.61 22.02
CA TRP A 240 -8.42 4.11 22.94
C TRP A 240 -8.98 3.82 24.32
N MET A 241 -8.54 2.71 24.92
CA MET A 241 -8.72 2.47 26.34
C MET A 241 -7.91 3.51 27.13
N PRO A 242 -8.47 4.11 28.21
CA PRO A 242 -7.82 5.25 28.88
C PRO A 242 -6.43 5.00 29.47
N LYS A 243 -6.12 3.76 29.84
CA LYS A 243 -4.87 3.39 30.53
C LYS A 243 -4.11 2.27 29.85
N SER A 244 -4.47 1.89 28.62
CA SER A 244 -3.79 0.86 27.86
C SER A 244 -3.72 1.25 26.39
N ASN A 245 -2.82 0.60 25.64
CA ASN A 245 -2.68 0.84 24.21
C ASN A 245 -3.59 -0.06 23.36
N LEU A 246 -4.65 -0.58 23.99
CA LEU A 246 -5.70 -1.32 23.31
C LEU A 246 -6.73 -0.35 22.74
N ALA A 247 -7.13 -0.57 21.50
CA ALA A 247 -8.31 0.04 20.96
C ALA A 247 -9.55 -0.74 21.42
N TYR A 248 -10.71 -0.09 21.48
CA TYR A 248 -11.98 -0.77 21.72
C TYR A 248 -13.06 -0.26 20.77
N TYR A 249 -14.05 -1.12 20.54
CA TYR A 249 -15.23 -0.81 19.75
C TYR A 249 -16.39 -1.70 20.18
N THR A 250 -17.56 -1.37 19.69
CA THR A 250 -18.77 -2.20 19.91
C THR A 250 -19.20 -2.84 18.60
N ARG A 251 -19.68 -4.07 18.67
CA ARG A 251 -20.29 -4.77 17.54
C ARG A 251 -21.55 -5.51 17.96
N LYS A 252 -22.41 -5.84 17.01
CA LYS A 252 -23.58 -6.70 17.25
C LYS A 252 -23.13 -8.15 17.35
N GLY A 253 -23.34 -8.76 18.50
CA GLY A 253 -23.08 -10.18 18.75
C GLY A 253 -24.37 -11.01 18.77
N MET A 254 -24.24 -12.31 19.05
CA MET A 254 -25.40 -13.23 19.09
C MET A 254 -26.38 -12.93 20.22
N LYS A 255 -25.89 -12.42 21.36
CA LYS A 255 -26.66 -12.19 22.58
C LYS A 255 -26.92 -10.73 22.89
N GLY A 256 -26.50 -9.81 22.05
CA GLY A 256 -26.58 -8.36 22.25
C GLY A 256 -25.36 -7.63 21.74
N THR A 257 -25.18 -6.39 22.20
CA THR A 257 -23.99 -5.61 21.84
C THR A 257 -22.77 -6.08 22.62
N GLU A 258 -21.72 -6.43 21.91
CA GLU A 258 -20.42 -6.83 22.46
C GLU A 258 -19.49 -5.63 22.55
N LEU A 259 -18.74 -5.52 23.66
CA LEU A 259 -17.59 -4.64 23.78
C LEU A 259 -16.34 -5.45 23.48
N VAL A 260 -15.60 -5.05 22.47
CA VAL A 260 -14.41 -5.75 21.98
C VAL A 260 -13.19 -4.85 22.15
N THR A 261 -12.08 -5.42 22.63
CA THR A 261 -10.77 -4.77 22.59
C THR A 261 -9.92 -5.37 21.47
N LEU A 262 -9.09 -4.53 20.90
CA LEU A 262 -8.19 -4.85 19.78
C LEU A 262 -6.78 -4.37 20.12
N ASP A 263 -5.83 -5.29 20.07
CA ASP A 263 -4.40 -4.96 20.17
C ASP A 263 -3.86 -4.60 18.78
N PRO A 264 -3.39 -3.37 18.56
CA PRO A 264 -2.87 -2.94 17.26
C PRO A 264 -1.68 -3.77 16.75
N THR A 265 -0.86 -4.27 17.67
CA THR A 265 0.38 -4.99 17.33
C THR A 265 0.11 -6.44 16.93
N SER A 266 -0.62 -7.16 17.78
CA SER A 266 -0.93 -8.58 17.53
C SER A 266 -2.18 -8.79 16.67
N LYS A 267 -2.98 -7.73 16.46
CA LYS A 267 -4.28 -7.74 15.79
C LYS A 267 -5.29 -8.68 16.44
N LYS A 268 -5.06 -9.04 17.70
CA LYS A 268 -5.96 -9.93 18.48
C LYS A 268 -7.11 -9.14 19.06
N GLU A 269 -8.29 -9.72 18.92
CA GLU A 269 -9.53 -9.23 19.53
C GLU A 269 -9.87 -10.05 20.77
N ASN A 270 -10.35 -9.36 21.82
CA ASN A 270 -10.88 -9.99 23.02
C ASN A 270 -12.24 -9.35 23.36
N ILE A 271 -13.24 -10.19 23.60
CA ILE A 271 -14.56 -9.73 24.03
C ILE A 271 -14.50 -9.46 25.53
N LEU A 272 -14.68 -8.19 25.94
CA LEU A 272 -14.75 -7.79 27.35
C LEU A 272 -16.14 -7.99 27.94
N SER A 273 -17.18 -7.76 27.16
CA SER A 273 -18.58 -7.97 27.54
C SER A 273 -19.39 -8.38 26.33
N SER A 274 -20.26 -9.35 26.51
CA SER A 274 -21.17 -9.88 25.48
C SER A 274 -22.60 -9.36 25.56
N GLN A 275 -22.89 -8.52 26.56
CA GLN A 275 -24.24 -7.96 26.79
C GLN A 275 -24.10 -6.55 27.35
N LEU A 276 -24.04 -5.56 26.48
CA LEU A 276 -24.13 -4.17 26.90
C LEU A 276 -25.58 -3.71 26.80
N PRO A 277 -26.07 -2.88 27.75
CA PRO A 277 -27.37 -2.24 27.64
C PRO A 277 -27.45 -1.40 26.36
N GLU A 278 -28.60 -1.39 25.72
CA GLU A 278 -28.85 -0.51 24.57
C GLU A 278 -28.72 0.95 24.99
N GLY A 279 -27.98 1.76 24.24
CA GLY A 279 -27.80 3.18 24.47
C GLY A 279 -26.66 3.58 25.40
N SER A 280 -25.74 2.68 25.72
CA SER A 280 -24.64 2.90 26.70
C SER A 280 -23.38 3.59 26.15
N PHE A 281 -23.34 4.08 24.89
CA PHE A 281 -22.13 4.66 24.29
C PHE A 281 -22.42 5.81 23.33
#